data_c56f680260ee8c6f6a9d2431d71c0e24
#
_entry.id   c56f680260ee8c6f6a9d2431d71c0e24
#
_cell.length_a   1.000
_cell.length_b   1.000
_cell.length_c   1.000
_cell.angle_alpha   90.00
_cell.angle_beta   90.00
_cell.angle_gamma   90.00
#
_symmetry.space_group_name_H-M   'P 1'
#
loop_
_entity.id
_entity.type
_entity.pdbx_description
1 polymer ?
#
loop_
_entity_poly.entity_id
_entity_poly.type
_entity_poly.pdbx_seq_one_letter_code
_entity_poly.pdbx_strand_id
1 'polypeptide(L)'
;KAPPTPDDSGVDTPVPYVQNGNVVVNYVDENGNVLKTPVNDETDAPAGKSYDTTDNKPVEIVTEDGSRYVLIPSKTIGTENGTVEGGKTIEITYVYKKVANWIPQIPGVPEGQEPKVPYPFDPTNPDVPVTPTPDTVIPNVPGYTPVDPKTNEPLKPVDPTDPGKGYVPPTPDDSGVDTPV
;
A
#
# COMPACT_ATOMS: atom_id res chain seq x y z
N LYS A 1 -11.58 16.64 36.09
CA LYS A 1 -12.14 17.88 35.48
C LYS A 1 -12.87 18.67 36.57
N ALA A 2 -12.90 20.00 36.47
CA ALA A 2 -13.66 20.84 37.34
C ALA A 2 -15.18 20.64 37.12
N PRO A 3 -16.01 20.63 38.16
CA PRO A 3 -17.45 20.55 38.02
C PRO A 3 -18.01 21.82 37.34
N PRO A 4 -19.17 21.71 36.69
CA PRO A 4 -19.83 22.91 36.14
C PRO A 4 -20.26 23.86 37.24
N THR A 5 -20.31 25.16 36.94
CA THR A 5 -20.80 26.17 37.85
C THR A 5 -22.33 26.07 37.96
N PRO A 6 -22.90 25.91 39.16
CA PRO A 6 -24.35 25.86 39.32
C PRO A 6 -24.99 27.23 39.04
N ASP A 7 -26.19 27.21 38.47
CA ASP A 7 -26.97 28.41 38.19
C ASP A 7 -27.65 28.94 39.47
N ASP A 8 -28.01 28.04 40.37
CA ASP A 8 -28.69 28.30 41.62
C ASP A 8 -28.15 27.41 42.73
N SER A 9 -27.71 27.98 43.84
CA SER A 9 -27.15 27.27 44.99
C SER A 9 -28.14 26.32 45.70
N GLY A 10 -29.42 26.53 45.50
CA GLY A 10 -30.48 25.69 46.07
C GLY A 10 -31.02 24.59 45.17
N VAL A 11 -30.41 24.40 43.98
CA VAL A 11 -30.86 23.42 43.01
C VAL A 11 -29.70 22.45 42.64
N ASP A 12 -29.98 21.16 42.65
CA ASP A 12 -29.04 20.13 42.25
C ASP A 12 -28.65 20.27 40.78
N THR A 13 -27.36 20.14 40.50
CA THR A 13 -26.83 20.16 39.14
C THR A 13 -26.47 18.72 38.71
N PRO A 14 -27.26 18.07 37.84
CA PRO A 14 -26.89 16.75 37.32
C PRO A 14 -25.70 16.84 36.39
N VAL A 15 -24.75 15.95 36.56
CA VAL A 15 -23.58 15.84 35.70
C VAL A 15 -23.64 14.51 34.95
N PRO A 16 -24.03 14.52 33.66
CA PRO A 16 -24.09 13.30 32.88
C PRO A 16 -22.70 12.79 32.50
N TYR A 17 -22.57 11.45 32.39
CA TYR A 17 -21.38 10.79 31.88
C TYR A 17 -21.66 10.23 30.50
N VAL A 18 -20.76 10.45 29.57
CA VAL A 18 -20.79 9.92 28.21
C VAL A 18 -19.66 8.93 28.05
N GLN A 19 -19.95 7.78 27.45
CA GLN A 19 -18.92 6.79 27.18
C GLN A 19 -17.83 7.31 26.25
N ASN A 20 -16.62 6.86 26.50
CA ASN A 20 -15.52 7.05 25.57
C ASN A 20 -15.69 6.12 24.35
N GLY A 21 -14.92 6.37 23.30
CA GLY A 21 -14.93 5.58 22.08
C GLY A 21 -13.52 5.30 21.56
N ASN A 22 -13.45 4.53 20.48
CA ASN A 22 -12.19 4.11 19.88
C ASN A 22 -12.18 4.40 18.37
N VAL A 23 -10.98 4.49 17.82
CA VAL A 23 -10.74 4.58 16.38
C VAL A 23 -9.67 3.55 16.01
N VAL A 24 -9.95 2.70 15.03
CA VAL A 24 -9.06 1.62 14.58
C VAL A 24 -8.81 1.76 13.09
N VAL A 25 -7.57 1.56 12.69
CA VAL A 25 -7.13 1.55 11.29
C VAL A 25 -6.79 0.13 10.87
N ASN A 26 -7.44 -0.35 9.82
CA ASN A 26 -7.21 -1.65 9.22
C ASN A 26 -6.44 -1.52 7.89
N TYR A 27 -5.66 -2.54 7.56
CA TYR A 27 -4.83 -2.60 6.35
C TYR A 27 -5.10 -3.91 5.63
N VAL A 28 -5.74 -3.84 4.47
CA VAL A 28 -6.18 -5.03 3.72
C VAL A 28 -5.77 -4.93 2.24
N ASP A 29 -5.71 -6.08 1.57
CA ASP A 29 -5.63 -6.12 0.12
C ASP A 29 -7.02 -5.96 -0.52
N GLU A 30 -7.09 -6.01 -1.85
CA GLU A 30 -8.35 -5.87 -2.59
C GLU A 30 -9.35 -7.02 -2.35
N ASN A 31 -8.90 -8.13 -1.80
CA ASN A 31 -9.72 -9.29 -1.44
C ASN A 31 -10.12 -9.29 0.05
N GLY A 32 -9.72 -8.27 0.81
CA GLY A 32 -9.99 -8.18 2.24
C GLY A 32 -9.01 -8.93 3.14
N ASN A 33 -7.93 -9.49 2.59
CA ASN A 33 -6.90 -10.15 3.39
C ASN A 33 -6.08 -9.11 4.18
N VAL A 34 -5.85 -9.39 5.46
CA VAL A 34 -5.10 -8.50 6.35
C VAL A 34 -3.61 -8.52 5.98
N LEU A 35 -3.03 -7.34 5.75
CA LEU A 35 -1.63 -7.15 5.37
C LEU A 35 -0.74 -6.79 6.56
N LYS A 36 -1.32 -6.15 7.55
CA LYS A 36 -0.61 -5.62 8.72
C LYS A 36 -1.57 -5.61 9.90
N THR A 37 -1.04 -5.77 11.10
CA THR A 37 -1.82 -5.65 12.34
C THR A 37 -2.53 -4.29 12.39
N PRO A 38 -3.83 -4.26 12.70
CA PRO A 38 -4.56 -3.01 12.87
C PRO A 38 -3.91 -2.09 13.91
N VAL A 39 -4.03 -0.80 13.70
CA VAL A 39 -3.51 0.23 14.61
C VAL A 39 -4.67 0.89 15.35
N ASN A 40 -4.57 0.98 16.67
CA ASN A 40 -5.48 1.77 17.48
C ASN A 40 -5.06 3.24 17.41
N ASP A 41 -5.73 4.03 16.58
CA ASP A 41 -5.47 5.46 16.42
C ASP A 41 -5.92 6.24 17.67
N GLU A 42 -7.09 5.88 18.19
CA GLU A 42 -7.62 6.37 19.45
C GLU A 42 -8.15 5.22 20.29
N THR A 43 -7.75 5.19 21.57
CA THR A 43 -8.21 4.18 22.52
C THR A 43 -8.83 4.85 23.73
N ASP A 44 -10.06 4.44 24.07
CA ASP A 44 -10.79 4.95 25.23
C ASP A 44 -10.79 6.50 25.28
N ALA A 45 -11.01 7.13 24.13
CA ALA A 45 -10.96 8.56 23.95
C ALA A 45 -12.30 9.22 24.25
N PRO A 46 -12.30 10.46 24.79
CA PRO A 46 -13.54 11.19 25.06
C PRO A 46 -14.37 11.39 23.79
N ALA A 47 -15.69 11.22 23.90
CA ALA A 47 -16.60 11.54 22.81
C ALA A 47 -16.40 13.01 22.38
N GLY A 48 -16.37 13.24 21.07
CA GLY A 48 -16.11 14.55 20.48
C GLY A 48 -14.63 14.91 20.31
N LYS A 49 -13.68 14.09 20.79
CA LYS A 49 -12.27 14.27 20.50
C LYS A 49 -12.02 14.10 18.98
N SER A 50 -11.30 15.04 18.39
CA SER A 50 -10.89 14.91 16.98
C SER A 50 -9.89 13.78 16.79
N TYR A 51 -10.03 13.05 15.67
CA TYR A 51 -9.08 12.06 15.21
C TYR A 51 -8.67 12.31 13.77
N ASP A 52 -7.48 11.86 13.41
CA ASP A 52 -6.94 11.87 12.04
C ASP A 52 -6.07 10.62 11.86
N THR A 53 -6.50 9.73 10.97
CA THR A 53 -5.82 8.45 10.72
C THR A 53 -4.74 8.55 9.64
N THR A 54 -4.50 9.72 9.06
CA THR A 54 -3.52 9.91 7.98
C THR A 54 -2.07 9.77 8.43
N ASP A 55 -1.79 9.86 9.72
CA ASP A 55 -0.50 9.53 10.33
C ASP A 55 -0.24 8.00 10.40
N ASN A 56 -1.29 7.19 10.25
CA ASN A 56 -1.27 5.73 10.19
C ASN A 56 -1.62 5.21 8.78
N LYS A 57 -1.25 5.96 7.73
CA LYS A 57 -1.56 5.68 6.33
C LYS A 57 -0.29 5.47 5.51
N PRO A 58 0.41 4.34 5.65
CA PRO A 58 1.59 4.07 4.83
C PRO A 58 1.21 3.97 3.35
N VAL A 59 2.04 4.56 2.48
CA VAL A 59 1.83 4.50 1.02
C VAL A 59 2.16 3.13 0.44
N GLU A 60 2.96 2.35 1.16
CA GLU A 60 3.41 1.02 0.76
C GLU A 60 3.54 0.12 1.99
N ILE A 61 3.18 -1.15 1.83
CA ILE A 61 3.39 -2.21 2.82
C ILE A 61 4.19 -3.33 2.14
N VAL A 62 5.29 -3.75 2.77
CA VAL A 62 6.04 -4.94 2.39
C VAL A 62 5.77 -6.02 3.42
N THR A 63 5.23 -7.15 2.96
CA THR A 63 4.92 -8.30 3.83
C THR A 63 6.16 -9.15 4.10
N GLU A 64 6.07 -10.11 5.03
CA GLU A 64 7.19 -10.96 5.43
C GLU A 64 7.78 -11.78 4.27
N ASP A 65 6.95 -12.16 3.30
CA ASP A 65 7.38 -12.87 2.09
C ASP A 65 8.05 -11.96 1.03
N GLY A 66 8.20 -10.66 1.33
CA GLY A 66 8.79 -9.68 0.43
C GLY A 66 7.83 -9.11 -0.62
N SER A 67 6.57 -9.46 -0.59
CA SER A 67 5.54 -8.89 -1.49
C SER A 67 5.31 -7.42 -1.17
N ARG A 68 5.22 -6.59 -2.22
CA ARG A 68 4.96 -5.16 -2.12
C ARG A 68 3.49 -4.87 -2.41
N TYR A 69 2.86 -4.12 -1.52
CA TYR A 69 1.48 -3.66 -1.65
C TYR A 69 1.45 -2.14 -1.65
N VAL A 70 0.80 -1.54 -2.62
CA VAL A 70 0.71 -0.07 -2.78
C VAL A 70 -0.69 0.40 -2.45
N LEU A 71 -0.79 1.46 -1.65
CA LEU A 71 -2.04 2.08 -1.25
C LEU A 71 -2.85 2.54 -2.47
N ILE A 72 -4.14 2.22 -2.48
CA ILE A 72 -5.12 2.73 -3.43
C ILE A 72 -6.04 3.73 -2.70
N PRO A 73 -5.74 5.03 -2.72
CA PRO A 73 -6.49 6.01 -1.93
C PRO A 73 -7.98 6.04 -2.21
N SER A 74 -8.38 5.82 -3.46
CA SER A 74 -9.80 5.81 -3.88
C SER A 74 -10.63 4.67 -3.30
N LYS A 75 -9.98 3.61 -2.77
CA LYS A 75 -10.63 2.45 -2.16
C LYS A 75 -10.70 2.51 -0.64
N THR A 76 -10.26 3.59 -0.02
CA THR A 76 -10.36 3.80 1.43
C THR A 76 -11.82 3.67 1.89
N ILE A 77 -12.04 2.89 2.95
CA ILE A 77 -13.36 2.67 3.55
C ILE A 77 -13.40 3.40 4.89
N GLY A 78 -14.47 4.16 5.13
CA GLY A 78 -14.63 4.99 6.31
C GLY A 78 -14.10 6.40 6.13
N THR A 79 -14.22 7.20 7.18
CA THR A 79 -13.82 8.62 7.19
C THR A 79 -12.49 8.77 7.88
N GLU A 80 -11.46 9.22 7.14
CA GLU A 80 -10.08 9.30 7.62
C GLU A 80 -9.88 10.22 8.82
N ASN A 81 -10.72 11.24 8.94
CA ASN A 81 -10.70 12.19 10.06
C ASN A 81 -12.13 12.55 10.49
N GLY A 82 -12.29 12.93 11.73
CA GLY A 82 -13.58 13.24 12.30
C GLY A 82 -13.51 13.38 13.80
N THR A 83 -14.58 12.98 14.49
CA THR A 83 -14.66 13.01 15.95
C THR A 83 -15.06 11.66 16.50
N VAL A 84 -14.46 11.30 17.64
CA VAL A 84 -14.75 10.08 18.38
C VAL A 84 -16.23 10.06 18.78
N GLU A 85 -16.90 8.94 18.50
CA GLU A 85 -18.28 8.69 18.93
C GLU A 85 -18.30 7.87 20.22
N GLY A 86 -19.08 8.34 21.19
CA GLY A 86 -19.20 7.66 22.49
C GLY A 86 -19.78 6.25 22.38
N GLY A 87 -19.14 5.29 23.04
CA GLY A 87 -19.56 3.91 23.06
C GLY A 87 -19.36 3.14 21.75
N LYS A 88 -18.66 3.72 20.75
CA LYS A 88 -18.41 3.12 19.45
C LYS A 88 -16.94 2.94 19.14
N THR A 89 -16.65 2.00 18.27
CA THR A 89 -15.36 1.87 17.60
C THR A 89 -15.56 2.28 16.15
N ILE A 90 -14.90 3.37 15.74
CA ILE A 90 -14.86 3.85 14.35
C ILE A 90 -13.75 3.09 13.65
N GLU A 91 -14.05 2.49 12.49
CA GLU A 91 -13.09 1.75 11.69
C GLU A 91 -12.81 2.46 10.37
N ILE A 92 -11.53 2.64 10.07
CA ILE A 92 -11.03 3.10 8.79
C ILE A 92 -10.22 1.97 8.18
N THR A 93 -10.50 1.63 6.91
CA THR A 93 -9.80 0.56 6.22
C THR A 93 -9.09 1.12 5.01
N TYR A 94 -7.76 1.01 5.02
CA TYR A 94 -6.92 1.31 3.86
C TYR A 94 -6.73 0.07 3.02
N VAL A 95 -6.93 0.21 1.70
CA VAL A 95 -6.89 -0.88 0.73
C VAL A 95 -5.65 -0.73 -0.14
N TYR A 96 -4.98 -1.85 -0.35
CA TYR A 96 -3.70 -1.94 -1.05
C TYR A 96 -3.78 -2.94 -2.19
N LYS A 97 -3.02 -2.67 -3.25
CA LYS A 97 -2.85 -3.59 -4.38
C LYS A 97 -1.44 -4.14 -4.42
N LYS A 98 -1.32 -5.47 -4.60
CA LYS A 98 -0.03 -6.12 -4.80
C LYS A 98 0.56 -5.68 -6.14
N VAL A 99 1.80 -5.22 -6.12
CA VAL A 99 2.57 -4.82 -7.30
C VAL A 99 3.89 -5.60 -7.31
N ALA A 100 4.07 -6.41 -8.34
CA ALA A 100 5.19 -7.34 -8.47
C ALA A 100 6.36 -6.74 -9.28
N ASN A 101 7.21 -7.60 -9.84
CA ASN A 101 8.47 -7.21 -10.46
C ASN A 101 8.74 -8.01 -11.73
N TRP A 102 9.60 -7.47 -12.62
CA TRP A 102 10.39 -8.32 -13.51
C TRP A 102 11.55 -8.92 -12.74
N ILE A 103 11.82 -10.19 -12.95
CA ILE A 103 12.90 -10.94 -12.29
C ILE A 103 13.90 -11.42 -13.35
N PRO A 104 14.98 -10.66 -13.60
CA PRO A 104 16.03 -11.11 -14.53
C PRO A 104 16.66 -12.43 -14.08
N GLN A 105 16.55 -13.46 -14.92
CA GLN A 105 17.09 -14.81 -14.66
C GLN A 105 18.56 -14.85 -15.10
N ILE A 106 19.43 -14.17 -14.35
CA ILE A 106 20.84 -14.00 -14.72
C ILE A 106 21.61 -15.30 -14.49
N PRO A 107 22.31 -15.83 -15.53
CA PRO A 107 23.12 -17.01 -15.37
C PRO A 107 24.16 -16.89 -14.26
N GLY A 108 24.24 -17.89 -13.38
CA GLY A 108 25.17 -17.91 -12.25
C GLY A 108 24.65 -17.21 -10.98
N VAL A 109 23.51 -16.52 -11.03
CA VAL A 109 22.86 -15.98 -9.85
C VAL A 109 21.91 -17.05 -9.28
N PRO A 110 22.03 -17.40 -7.97
CA PRO A 110 21.15 -18.36 -7.33
C PRO A 110 19.69 -17.89 -7.32
N GLU A 111 18.77 -18.84 -7.41
CA GLU A 111 17.33 -18.58 -7.29
C GLU A 111 17.02 -17.84 -5.98
N GLY A 112 16.21 -16.80 -6.07
CA GLY A 112 15.83 -15.93 -4.95
C GLY A 112 16.82 -14.81 -4.65
N GLN A 113 17.96 -14.75 -5.33
CA GLN A 113 18.96 -13.68 -5.24
C GLN A 113 19.03 -12.81 -6.49
N GLU A 114 18.16 -13.03 -7.44
CA GLU A 114 18.07 -12.25 -8.66
C GLU A 114 17.68 -10.80 -8.34
N PRO A 115 18.20 -9.82 -9.11
CA PRO A 115 17.73 -8.45 -8.97
C PRO A 115 16.26 -8.35 -9.33
N LYS A 116 15.53 -7.51 -8.63
CA LYS A 116 14.13 -7.22 -8.91
C LYS A 116 13.98 -5.86 -9.57
N VAL A 117 13.28 -5.82 -10.68
CA VAL A 117 12.90 -4.57 -11.35
C VAL A 117 11.42 -4.33 -11.09
N PRO A 118 11.06 -3.42 -10.18
CA PRO A 118 9.67 -3.20 -9.79
C PRO A 118 8.81 -2.72 -10.97
N TYR A 119 7.58 -3.23 -11.06
CA TYR A 119 6.62 -2.69 -12.02
C TYR A 119 6.32 -1.24 -11.69
N PRO A 120 6.31 -0.33 -12.67
CA PRO A 120 5.74 1.00 -12.50
C PRO A 120 4.24 0.88 -12.23
N PHE A 121 3.75 1.65 -11.27
CA PHE A 121 2.35 1.59 -10.85
C PHE A 121 1.83 2.97 -10.49
N ASP A 122 0.66 3.33 -11.03
CA ASP A 122 -0.03 4.56 -10.69
C ASP A 122 -1.21 4.25 -9.76
N PRO A 123 -1.11 4.58 -8.46
CA PRO A 123 -2.18 4.31 -7.50
C PRO A 123 -3.46 5.11 -7.75
N THR A 124 -3.42 6.15 -8.59
CA THR A 124 -4.62 6.91 -9.00
C THR A 124 -5.38 6.24 -10.12
N ASN A 125 -4.74 5.30 -10.85
CA ASN A 125 -5.31 4.50 -11.93
C ASN A 125 -4.97 3.01 -11.75
N PRO A 126 -5.44 2.37 -10.67
CA PRO A 126 -4.99 1.03 -10.27
C PRO A 126 -5.35 -0.09 -11.23
N ASP A 127 -6.34 0.11 -12.10
CA ASP A 127 -6.83 -0.88 -13.06
C ASP A 127 -6.17 -0.78 -14.43
N VAL A 128 -5.30 0.22 -14.64
CA VAL A 128 -4.53 0.34 -15.88
C VAL A 128 -3.44 -0.73 -15.89
N PRO A 129 -3.32 -1.52 -16.98
CA PRO A 129 -2.26 -2.52 -17.12
C PRO A 129 -0.87 -1.89 -16.97
N VAL A 130 0.03 -2.63 -16.33
CA VAL A 130 1.44 -2.23 -16.20
C VAL A 130 2.08 -2.14 -17.59
N THR A 131 2.70 -1.00 -17.88
CA THR A 131 3.50 -0.81 -19.09
C THR A 131 4.91 -0.37 -18.71
N PRO A 132 5.95 -0.89 -19.41
CA PRO A 132 7.30 -0.41 -19.19
C PRO A 132 7.42 1.10 -19.39
N THR A 133 8.19 1.75 -18.52
CA THR A 133 8.56 3.17 -18.65
C THR A 133 10.03 3.29 -19.07
N PRO A 134 10.49 4.45 -19.57
CA PRO A 134 11.89 4.63 -19.94
C PRO A 134 12.90 4.31 -18.83
N ASP A 135 12.48 4.42 -17.58
CA ASP A 135 13.33 4.16 -16.39
C ASP A 135 13.32 2.69 -15.96
N THR A 136 12.42 1.87 -16.50
CA THR A 136 12.36 0.43 -16.23
C THR A 136 13.17 -0.33 -17.25
N VAL A 137 14.28 -0.91 -16.82
CA VAL A 137 15.27 -1.52 -17.71
C VAL A 137 15.67 -2.89 -17.19
N ILE A 138 15.61 -3.91 -18.07
CA ILE A 138 16.24 -5.19 -17.79
C ILE A 138 17.75 -5.03 -18.01
N PRO A 139 18.59 -5.37 -17.01
CA PRO A 139 20.04 -5.12 -17.10
C PRO A 139 20.69 -5.93 -18.22
N ASN A 140 21.70 -5.33 -18.85
CA ASN A 140 22.57 -6.04 -19.78
C ASN A 140 23.51 -6.97 -19.01
N VAL A 141 23.62 -8.22 -19.48
CA VAL A 141 24.59 -9.20 -18.97
C VAL A 141 25.52 -9.57 -20.12
N PRO A 142 26.82 -9.26 -20.04
CA PRO A 142 27.75 -9.55 -21.13
C PRO A 142 27.74 -11.01 -21.55
N GLY A 143 27.60 -11.26 -22.86
CA GLY A 143 27.53 -12.60 -23.43
C GLY A 143 26.14 -13.21 -23.48
N TYR A 144 25.12 -12.51 -22.99
CA TYR A 144 23.73 -12.98 -22.98
C TYR A 144 22.78 -11.92 -23.51
N THR A 145 21.64 -12.37 -24.06
CA THR A 145 20.55 -11.51 -24.51
C THR A 145 19.27 -11.96 -23.80
N PRO A 146 18.57 -11.08 -23.07
CA PRO A 146 17.32 -11.44 -22.44
C PRO A 146 16.23 -11.70 -23.47
N VAL A 147 15.30 -12.60 -23.15
CA VAL A 147 14.20 -12.98 -24.03
C VAL A 147 12.87 -12.80 -23.31
N ASP A 148 11.81 -12.53 -24.06
CA ASP A 148 10.45 -12.56 -23.56
C ASP A 148 10.07 -14.03 -23.23
N PRO A 149 9.68 -14.35 -21.99
CA PRO A 149 9.40 -15.73 -21.59
C PRO A 149 8.17 -16.33 -22.30
N LYS A 150 7.29 -15.51 -22.87
CA LYS A 150 6.09 -15.97 -23.58
C LYS A 150 6.36 -16.30 -25.03
N THR A 151 7.11 -15.44 -25.72
CA THR A 151 7.37 -15.55 -27.15
C THR A 151 8.72 -16.20 -27.44
N ASN A 152 9.61 -16.22 -26.45
CA ASN A 152 11.01 -16.64 -26.58
C ASN A 152 11.79 -15.79 -27.59
N GLU A 153 11.31 -14.57 -27.88
CA GLU A 153 11.98 -13.62 -28.75
C GLU A 153 12.92 -12.69 -27.95
N PRO A 154 14.05 -12.29 -28.52
CA PRO A 154 14.94 -11.33 -27.87
C PRO A 154 14.23 -10.02 -27.53
N LEU A 155 14.48 -9.50 -26.33
CA LEU A 155 14.02 -8.16 -25.95
C LEU A 155 14.76 -7.09 -26.76
N LYS A 156 14.09 -5.97 -27.01
CA LYS A 156 14.68 -4.83 -27.72
C LYS A 156 15.56 -4.03 -26.77
N PRO A 157 16.78 -3.61 -27.20
CA PRO A 157 17.58 -2.68 -26.43
C PRO A 157 16.83 -1.36 -26.23
N VAL A 158 17.03 -0.72 -25.07
CA VAL A 158 16.51 0.63 -24.80
C VAL A 158 17.14 1.62 -25.78
N ASP A 159 18.45 1.45 -26.04
CA ASP A 159 19.19 2.20 -27.07
C ASP A 159 19.69 1.17 -28.13
N PRO A 160 19.15 1.20 -29.36
CA PRO A 160 19.59 0.28 -30.43
C PRO A 160 21.08 0.38 -30.76
N THR A 161 21.73 1.50 -30.45
CA THR A 161 23.17 1.73 -30.72
C THR A 161 24.05 1.32 -29.55
N ASP A 162 23.46 1.11 -28.37
CA ASP A 162 24.19 0.74 -27.15
C ASP A 162 23.38 -0.26 -26.29
N PRO A 163 23.45 -1.56 -26.57
CA PRO A 163 22.79 -2.58 -25.76
C PRO A 163 23.26 -2.63 -24.31
N GLY A 164 24.42 -2.05 -24.00
CA GLY A 164 24.94 -1.92 -22.64
C GLY A 164 24.03 -1.12 -21.71
N LYS A 165 23.16 -0.29 -22.24
CA LYS A 165 22.13 0.46 -21.48
C LYS A 165 20.95 -0.41 -21.04
N GLY A 166 20.88 -1.66 -21.48
CA GLY A 166 19.85 -2.62 -21.10
C GLY A 166 18.70 -2.72 -22.10
N TYR A 167 17.65 -3.40 -21.70
CA TYR A 167 16.58 -3.84 -22.58
C TYR A 167 15.21 -3.42 -22.05
N VAL A 168 14.26 -3.22 -22.98
CA VAL A 168 12.86 -2.90 -22.66
C VAL A 168 12.19 -4.16 -22.11
N PRO A 169 11.59 -4.11 -20.90
CA PRO A 169 10.90 -5.25 -20.34
C PRO A 169 9.65 -5.64 -21.15
N PRO A 170 9.23 -6.91 -21.12
CA PRO A 170 7.95 -7.31 -21.69
C PRO A 170 6.79 -6.78 -20.83
N THR A 171 5.62 -6.57 -21.44
CA THR A 171 4.42 -6.19 -20.71
C THR A 171 3.92 -7.35 -19.85
N PRO A 172 3.77 -7.19 -18.52
CA PRO A 172 3.22 -8.22 -17.66
C PRO A 172 1.74 -8.48 -17.94
N ASP A 173 1.28 -9.71 -17.71
CA ASP A 173 -0.16 -10.03 -17.79
C ASP A 173 -0.92 -9.61 -16.55
N ASP A 174 -0.26 -9.66 -15.40
CA ASP A 174 -0.83 -9.41 -14.09
C ASP A 174 0.15 -8.58 -13.25
N SER A 175 -0.32 -7.42 -12.77
CA SER A 175 0.49 -6.53 -11.93
C SER A 175 0.89 -7.13 -10.57
N GLY A 176 0.21 -8.17 -10.12
CA GLY A 176 0.46 -8.85 -8.85
C GLY A 176 1.35 -10.09 -8.96
N VAL A 177 1.85 -10.42 -10.16
CA VAL A 177 2.66 -11.62 -10.43
C VAL A 177 4.01 -11.22 -11.04
N ASP A 178 5.09 -11.79 -10.50
CA ASP A 178 6.43 -11.58 -11.02
C ASP A 178 6.56 -12.15 -12.46
N THR A 179 7.26 -11.41 -13.31
CA THR A 179 7.62 -11.86 -14.66
C THR A 179 9.10 -12.23 -14.70
N PRO A 180 9.46 -13.52 -14.77
CA PRO A 180 10.85 -13.93 -15.01
C PRO A 180 11.27 -13.54 -16.44
N VAL A 181 12.49 -13.05 -16.60
CA VAL A 181 13.04 -12.59 -17.90
C VAL A 181 14.45 -13.13 -18.12
#